data_6fb65ce88585739ba5e46e40c3768595
#
_entry.id   6fb65ce88585739ba5e46e40c3768595
#
_cell.length_a   1.000
_cell.length_b   1.000
_cell.length_c   1.000
_cell.angle_alpha   90.00
_cell.angle_beta   90.00
_cell.angle_gamma   90.00
#
_symmetry.space_group_name_H-M   'P 1'
#
loop_
_entity.id
_entity.type
_entity.pdbx_description
1 polymer ?
#
loop_
_entity_poly.entity_id
_entity_poly.type
_entity_poly.pdbx_seq_one_letter_code
_entity_poly.pdbx_strand_id
1 'polypeptide(L)'
;MPKITETRISMLHGILLIALFACAAFYIGEAQFLKNISFSPMIIGIILGMLYANSLRNHLPETWVPGIQFCSKKVLRLGIILYGFRLTFQDIVNVGVAGIVIDLVIVTVTILGGIWIGRLLKMDKDTALLTSVGSGICGAAAVLGAESTIRTQPYKTAVAVATVVIFGTISMFLYPIAYNSGWLDLTPQEMGIFTGSTLHEVAHAVGAGNAMGTEISNVSIIVKMIRVMMLVPVLLILGFWVARRGAKGASSAEKGKVCLLYTSPSPRDRTR
;
A
#
# COMPACT_ATOMS: atom_id res chain seq x y z
N MET A 1 34.83 2.54 17.09
CA MET A 1 34.67 1.89 15.75
C MET A 1 34.03 0.50 15.78
N PRO A 2 34.00 -0.32 16.84
CA PRO A 2 33.38 -1.66 16.84
C PRO A 2 31.83 -1.64 16.68
N LYS A 3 31.12 -0.68 17.26
CA LYS A 3 29.64 -0.60 17.20
C LYS A 3 29.04 -0.44 15.80
N ILE A 4 29.75 0.22 14.88
CA ILE A 4 29.24 0.43 13.49
C ILE A 4 29.29 -0.88 12.69
N THR A 5 30.27 -1.72 12.95
CA THR A 5 30.42 -3.02 12.26
C THR A 5 29.36 -4.00 12.75
N GLU A 6 29.08 -4.05 14.05
CA GLU A 6 28.04 -4.91 14.64
C GLU A 6 26.64 -4.53 14.13
N THR A 7 26.34 -3.24 14.04
CA THR A 7 25.04 -2.76 13.50
C THR A 7 24.88 -3.12 12.02
N ARG A 8 25.95 -3.06 11.23
CA ARG A 8 25.92 -3.45 9.81
C ARG A 8 25.74 -4.96 9.65
N ILE A 9 26.41 -5.76 10.45
CA ILE A 9 26.29 -7.22 10.44
C ILE A 9 24.86 -7.64 10.84
N SER A 10 24.32 -7.04 11.89
CA SER A 10 22.95 -7.31 12.35
C SER A 10 21.90 -6.93 11.30
N MET A 11 22.08 -5.80 10.62
CA MET A 11 21.23 -5.40 9.50
C MET A 11 21.31 -6.40 8.34
N LEU A 12 22.50 -6.94 8.07
CA LEU A 12 22.73 -7.94 7.02
C LEU A 12 22.00 -9.25 7.32
N HIS A 13 21.94 -9.69 8.58
CA HIS A 13 21.15 -10.86 8.99
C HIS A 13 19.64 -10.66 8.72
N GLY A 14 19.10 -9.47 8.98
CA GLY A 14 17.71 -9.16 8.66
C GLY A 14 17.43 -9.20 7.14
N ILE A 15 18.36 -8.72 6.31
CA ILE A 15 18.27 -8.79 4.85
C ILE A 15 18.35 -10.25 4.37
N LEU A 16 19.30 -11.03 4.92
CA LEU A 16 19.45 -12.45 4.60
C LEU A 16 18.20 -13.27 4.97
N LEU A 17 17.58 -12.97 6.09
CA LEU A 17 16.31 -13.58 6.48
C LEU A 17 15.23 -13.36 5.42
N ILE A 18 15.04 -12.13 4.96
CA ILE A 18 14.06 -11.81 3.91
C ILE A 18 14.43 -12.49 2.60
N ALA A 19 15.71 -12.53 2.22
CA ALA A 19 16.17 -13.22 1.03
C ALA A 19 15.89 -14.74 1.12
N LEU A 20 16.11 -15.34 2.29
CA LEU A 20 15.80 -16.76 2.53
C LEU A 20 14.29 -17.04 2.35
N PHE A 21 13.42 -16.19 2.92
CA PHE A 21 11.98 -16.33 2.74
C PHE A 21 11.56 -16.15 1.28
N ALA A 22 12.17 -15.21 0.56
CA ALA A 22 11.92 -15.01 -0.86
C ALA A 22 12.33 -16.26 -1.67
N CYS A 23 13.52 -16.78 -1.45
CA CYS A 23 13.98 -18.02 -2.10
C CYS A 23 13.07 -19.22 -1.78
N ALA A 24 12.68 -19.38 -0.51
CA ALA A 24 11.75 -20.43 -0.09
C ALA A 24 10.38 -20.27 -0.79
N ALA A 25 9.86 -19.06 -0.91
CA ALA A 25 8.60 -18.79 -1.60
C ALA A 25 8.66 -19.15 -3.10
N PHE A 26 9.78 -18.82 -3.76
CA PHE A 26 10.00 -19.22 -5.16
C PHE A 26 10.08 -20.74 -5.30
N TYR A 27 10.87 -21.39 -4.47
CA TYR A 27 11.03 -22.84 -4.51
C TYR A 27 9.73 -23.60 -4.24
N ILE A 28 8.98 -23.18 -3.22
CA ILE A 28 7.67 -23.74 -2.88
C ILE A 28 6.66 -23.46 -4.00
N GLY A 29 6.70 -22.25 -4.60
CA GLY A 29 5.81 -21.86 -5.70
C GLY A 29 6.01 -22.63 -6.99
N GLU A 30 7.17 -23.27 -7.16
CA GLU A 30 7.41 -24.15 -8.30
C GLU A 30 6.76 -25.55 -8.15
N ALA A 31 6.32 -25.92 -6.95
CA ALA A 31 5.66 -27.20 -6.72
C ALA A 31 4.37 -27.30 -7.56
N GLN A 32 4.26 -28.43 -8.31
CA GLN A 32 3.17 -28.66 -9.27
C GLN A 32 1.77 -28.51 -8.64
N PHE A 33 1.61 -28.95 -7.39
CA PHE A 33 0.36 -28.83 -6.64
C PHE A 33 -0.09 -27.38 -6.43
N LEU A 34 0.85 -26.48 -6.13
CA LEU A 34 0.57 -25.07 -5.87
C LEU A 34 0.31 -24.29 -7.17
N LYS A 35 0.97 -24.70 -8.28
CA LYS A 35 0.69 -24.17 -9.61
C LYS A 35 -0.76 -24.47 -10.05
N ASN A 36 -1.26 -25.65 -9.72
CA ASN A 36 -2.63 -26.06 -10.05
C ASN A 36 -3.69 -25.27 -9.28
N ILE A 37 -3.34 -24.70 -8.11
CA ILE A 37 -4.24 -23.86 -7.28
C ILE A 37 -4.02 -22.37 -7.56
N SER A 38 -3.21 -22.02 -8.58
CA SER A 38 -2.89 -20.61 -8.92
C SER A 38 -2.20 -19.81 -7.79
N PHE A 39 -1.47 -20.52 -6.90
CA PHE A 39 -0.70 -19.85 -5.85
C PHE A 39 0.63 -19.34 -6.43
N SER A 40 0.70 -18.02 -6.64
CA SER A 40 1.94 -17.40 -7.08
C SER A 40 3.00 -17.41 -5.96
N PRO A 41 4.32 -17.44 -6.31
CA PRO A 41 5.40 -17.34 -5.32
C PRO A 41 5.27 -16.12 -4.40
N MET A 42 4.68 -15.02 -4.88
CA MET A 42 4.46 -13.82 -4.10
C MET A 42 3.42 -14.03 -3.00
N ILE A 43 2.32 -14.70 -3.29
CA ILE A 43 1.29 -15.08 -2.30
C ILE A 43 1.92 -15.98 -1.23
N ILE A 44 2.71 -16.94 -1.64
CA ILE A 44 3.42 -17.84 -0.71
C ILE A 44 4.36 -17.06 0.20
N GLY A 45 5.12 -16.10 -0.35
CA GLY A 45 5.99 -15.21 0.42
C GLY A 45 5.22 -14.39 1.46
N ILE A 46 4.03 -13.88 1.12
CA ILE A 46 3.17 -13.15 2.06
C ILE A 46 2.66 -14.07 3.16
N ILE A 47 2.21 -15.28 2.84
CA ILE A 47 1.76 -16.27 3.83
C ILE A 47 2.89 -16.63 4.78
N LEU A 48 4.08 -16.96 4.25
CA LEU A 48 5.26 -17.26 5.07
C LEU A 48 5.62 -16.10 5.98
N GLY A 49 5.60 -14.86 5.47
CA GLY A 49 5.86 -13.65 6.24
C GLY A 49 4.84 -13.44 7.36
N MET A 50 3.54 -13.66 7.09
CA MET A 50 2.48 -13.57 8.10
C MET A 50 2.62 -14.64 9.16
N LEU A 51 2.87 -15.90 8.79
CA LEU A 51 3.10 -16.99 9.73
C LEU A 51 4.29 -16.71 10.63
N TYR A 52 5.40 -16.27 10.04
CA TYR A 52 6.59 -15.90 10.79
C TYR A 52 6.33 -14.75 11.75
N ALA A 53 5.68 -13.68 11.28
CA ALA A 53 5.40 -12.50 12.10
C ALA A 53 4.46 -12.81 13.28
N ASN A 54 3.53 -13.75 13.13
CA ASN A 54 2.59 -14.10 14.19
C ASN A 54 3.12 -15.19 15.14
N SER A 55 3.95 -16.11 14.65
CA SER A 55 4.43 -17.27 15.46
C SER A 55 5.80 -17.05 16.08
N LEU A 56 6.72 -16.41 15.37
CA LEU A 56 8.14 -16.36 15.73
C LEU A 56 8.63 -14.93 16.04
N ARG A 57 7.78 -13.93 15.99
CA ARG A 57 8.17 -12.53 16.25
C ARG A 57 8.88 -12.32 17.58
N ASN A 58 8.43 -13.01 18.63
CA ASN A 58 9.01 -12.91 19.97
C ASN A 58 10.42 -13.52 20.08
N HIS A 59 10.85 -14.33 19.11
CA HIS A 59 12.16 -14.94 19.03
C HIS A 59 13.11 -14.19 18.07
N LEU A 60 12.61 -13.15 17.39
CA LEU A 60 13.43 -12.36 16.48
C LEU A 60 14.31 -11.39 17.27
N PRO A 61 15.64 -11.43 17.10
CA PRO A 61 16.52 -10.43 17.69
C PRO A 61 16.14 -9.03 17.20
N GLU A 62 15.93 -8.09 18.12
CA GLU A 62 15.59 -6.70 17.77
C GLU A 62 16.65 -6.05 16.85
N THR A 63 17.88 -6.54 16.92
CA THR A 63 19.00 -6.11 16.09
C THR A 63 18.81 -6.40 14.59
N TRP A 64 17.94 -7.34 14.19
CA TRP A 64 17.63 -7.69 12.79
C TRP A 64 16.50 -6.84 12.19
N VAL A 65 15.69 -6.23 13.03
CA VAL A 65 14.55 -5.39 12.61
C VAL A 65 14.95 -4.27 11.64
N PRO A 66 16.08 -3.56 11.81
CA PRO A 66 16.53 -2.55 10.85
C PRO A 66 16.75 -3.11 9.44
N GLY A 67 17.25 -4.36 9.32
CA GLY A 67 17.43 -5.03 8.02
C GLY A 67 16.09 -5.33 7.33
N ILE A 68 15.12 -5.83 8.10
CA ILE A 68 13.76 -6.10 7.61
C ILE A 68 13.09 -4.77 7.15
N GLN A 69 13.23 -3.70 7.94
CA GLN A 69 12.71 -2.39 7.57
C GLN A 69 13.41 -1.79 6.34
N PHE A 70 14.70 -2.06 6.17
CA PHE A 70 15.43 -1.67 4.96
C PHE A 70 14.83 -2.36 3.74
N CYS A 71 14.58 -3.66 3.79
CA CYS A 71 13.93 -4.39 2.69
C CYS A 71 12.53 -3.85 2.40
N SER A 72 11.69 -3.68 3.41
CA SER A 72 10.32 -3.21 3.24
C SER A 72 10.20 -1.76 2.75
N LYS A 73 11.19 -0.91 3.02
CA LYS A 73 11.16 0.52 2.63
C LYS A 73 12.02 0.83 1.41
N LYS A 74 13.25 0.32 1.36
CA LYS A 74 14.22 0.68 0.31
C LYS A 74 14.20 -0.31 -0.84
N VAL A 75 14.28 -1.62 -0.56
CA VAL A 75 14.30 -2.65 -1.60
C VAL A 75 12.95 -2.71 -2.30
N LEU A 76 11.83 -2.63 -1.58
CA LEU A 76 10.50 -2.56 -2.18
C LEU A 76 10.36 -1.33 -3.09
N ARG A 77 10.79 -0.16 -2.63
CA ARG A 77 10.75 1.06 -3.46
C ARG A 77 11.62 0.94 -4.70
N LEU A 78 12.82 0.37 -4.58
CA LEU A 78 13.69 0.10 -5.71
C LEU A 78 13.03 -0.87 -6.70
N GLY A 79 12.41 -1.94 -6.20
CA GLY A 79 11.64 -2.89 -7.03
C GLY A 79 10.52 -2.21 -7.82
N ILE A 80 9.77 -1.31 -7.17
CA ILE A 80 8.70 -0.53 -7.81
C ILE A 80 9.28 0.39 -8.90
N ILE A 81 10.41 1.08 -8.63
CA ILE A 81 11.06 1.94 -9.62
C ILE A 81 11.54 1.13 -10.83
N LEU A 82 12.23 0.00 -10.60
CA LEU A 82 12.70 -0.88 -11.66
C LEU A 82 11.53 -1.45 -12.49
N TYR A 83 10.42 -1.77 -11.82
CA TYR A 83 9.21 -2.21 -12.52
C TYR A 83 8.63 -1.06 -13.37
N GLY A 84 8.66 0.18 -12.86
CA GLY A 84 8.23 1.37 -13.61
C GLY A 84 9.01 1.58 -14.90
N PHE A 85 10.30 1.26 -14.93
CA PHE A 85 11.11 1.30 -16.16
C PHE A 85 10.72 0.24 -17.19
N ARG A 86 10.06 -0.84 -16.77
CA ARG A 86 9.54 -1.86 -17.68
C ARG A 86 8.25 -1.42 -18.37
N LEU A 87 7.51 -0.49 -17.75
CA LEU A 87 6.27 0.05 -18.30
C LEU A 87 6.61 1.07 -19.39
N THR A 88 6.12 0.85 -20.59
CA THR A 88 6.21 1.78 -21.70
C THR A 88 5.04 2.77 -21.66
N PHE A 89 5.23 3.95 -22.26
CA PHE A 89 4.11 4.88 -22.50
C PHE A 89 2.97 4.21 -23.29
N GLN A 90 3.32 3.24 -24.14
CA GLN A 90 2.36 2.46 -24.90
C GLN A 90 1.41 1.68 -24.00
N ASP A 91 1.93 1.10 -22.90
CA ASP A 91 1.10 0.35 -21.93
C ASP A 91 0.10 1.26 -21.21
N ILE A 92 0.51 2.49 -20.89
CA ILE A 92 -0.39 3.51 -20.32
C ILE A 92 -1.47 3.92 -21.32
N VAL A 93 -1.11 4.07 -22.59
CA VAL A 93 -2.06 4.35 -23.67
C VAL A 93 -3.01 3.18 -23.90
N ASN A 94 -2.55 1.94 -23.77
CA ASN A 94 -3.37 0.73 -23.93
C ASN A 94 -4.42 0.57 -22.82
N VAL A 95 -4.10 0.95 -21.57
CA VAL A 95 -5.13 1.03 -20.49
C VAL A 95 -6.18 2.09 -20.83
N GLY A 96 -5.76 3.11 -21.60
CA GLY A 96 -6.65 4.11 -22.18
C GLY A 96 -7.21 5.11 -21.18
N VAL A 97 -7.88 6.12 -21.76
CA VAL A 97 -8.56 7.16 -20.96
C VAL A 97 -9.65 6.56 -20.08
N ALA A 98 -10.27 5.46 -20.52
CA ALA A 98 -11.31 4.77 -19.76
C ALA A 98 -10.80 4.27 -18.41
N GLY A 99 -9.62 3.64 -18.36
CA GLY A 99 -9.02 3.18 -17.11
C GLY A 99 -8.72 4.33 -16.13
N ILE A 100 -8.22 5.45 -16.64
CA ILE A 100 -7.96 6.66 -15.82
C ILE A 100 -9.24 7.25 -15.26
N VAL A 101 -10.29 7.34 -16.08
CA VAL A 101 -11.60 7.86 -15.66
C VAL A 101 -12.25 6.94 -14.63
N ILE A 102 -12.22 5.62 -14.84
CA ILE A 102 -12.74 4.63 -13.90
C ILE A 102 -12.01 4.77 -12.55
N ASP A 103 -10.69 4.87 -12.57
CA ASP A 103 -9.90 4.98 -11.35
C ASP A 103 -10.18 6.30 -10.60
N LEU A 104 -10.32 7.41 -11.32
CA LEU A 104 -10.72 8.70 -10.73
C LEU A 104 -12.12 8.62 -10.06
N VAL A 105 -13.08 7.98 -10.73
CA VAL A 105 -14.44 7.76 -10.19
C VAL A 105 -14.35 6.89 -8.93
N ILE A 106 -13.63 5.78 -8.98
CA ILE A 106 -13.49 4.88 -7.83
C ILE A 106 -12.84 5.59 -6.64
N VAL A 107 -11.76 6.35 -6.85
CA VAL A 107 -11.11 7.14 -5.78
C VAL A 107 -12.10 8.11 -5.16
N THR A 108 -12.82 8.87 -5.99
CA THR A 108 -13.78 9.88 -5.53
C THR A 108 -14.93 9.24 -4.76
N VAL A 109 -15.55 8.21 -5.33
CA VAL A 109 -16.67 7.49 -4.72
C VAL A 109 -16.25 6.81 -3.43
N THR A 110 -15.08 6.18 -3.41
CA THR A 110 -14.58 5.50 -2.19
C THR A 110 -14.30 6.50 -1.08
N ILE A 111 -13.68 7.64 -1.36
CA ILE A 111 -13.39 8.65 -0.34
C ILE A 111 -14.68 9.29 0.17
N LEU A 112 -15.54 9.78 -0.71
CA LEU A 112 -16.78 10.46 -0.32
C LEU A 112 -17.78 9.48 0.30
N GLY A 113 -17.97 8.32 -0.31
CA GLY A 113 -18.84 7.26 0.18
C GLY A 113 -18.38 6.70 1.52
N GLY A 114 -17.07 6.47 1.68
CA GLY A 114 -16.51 6.00 2.95
C GLY A 114 -16.69 7.02 4.09
N ILE A 115 -16.49 8.31 3.81
CA ILE A 115 -16.78 9.39 4.79
C ILE A 115 -18.27 9.43 5.12
N TRP A 116 -19.14 9.28 4.13
CA TRP A 116 -20.59 9.28 4.33
C TRP A 116 -21.05 8.08 5.14
N ILE A 117 -20.60 6.86 4.81
CA ILE A 117 -20.88 5.63 5.56
C ILE A 117 -20.32 5.74 6.97
N GLY A 118 -19.10 6.25 7.14
CA GLY A 118 -18.50 6.46 8.46
C GLY A 118 -19.34 7.38 9.35
N ARG A 119 -19.93 8.43 8.77
CA ARG A 119 -20.87 9.30 9.50
C ARG A 119 -22.17 8.57 9.87
N LEU A 120 -22.69 7.76 8.96
CA LEU A 120 -23.92 6.97 9.21
C LEU A 120 -23.70 5.96 10.35
N LEU A 121 -22.53 5.35 10.40
CA LEU A 121 -22.11 4.43 11.45
C LEU A 121 -21.64 5.13 12.74
N LYS A 122 -21.74 6.46 12.80
CA LYS A 122 -21.27 7.29 13.94
C LYS A 122 -19.79 7.08 14.28
N MET A 123 -18.98 6.75 13.30
CA MET A 123 -17.52 6.63 13.47
C MET A 123 -16.90 8.02 13.75
N ASP A 124 -15.76 8.00 14.42
CA ASP A 124 -14.94 9.20 14.55
C ASP A 124 -14.54 9.76 13.17
N LYS A 125 -14.65 11.08 13.02
CA LYS A 125 -14.47 11.75 11.72
C LYS A 125 -13.08 11.55 11.12
N ASP A 126 -12.04 11.57 11.97
CA ASP A 126 -10.66 11.40 11.51
C ASP A 126 -10.42 9.96 11.09
N THR A 127 -10.91 8.98 11.87
CA THR A 127 -10.80 7.56 11.54
C THR A 127 -11.54 7.24 10.23
N ALA A 128 -12.76 7.74 10.07
CA ALA A 128 -13.52 7.58 8.83
C ALA A 128 -12.80 8.19 7.62
N LEU A 129 -12.24 9.39 7.77
CA LEU A 129 -11.48 10.06 6.72
C LEU A 129 -10.20 9.30 6.36
N LEU A 130 -9.41 8.91 7.37
CA LEU A 130 -8.17 8.15 7.16
C LEU A 130 -8.41 6.81 6.47
N THR A 131 -9.41 6.05 6.93
CA THR A 131 -9.78 4.77 6.34
C THR A 131 -10.27 4.95 4.90
N SER A 132 -11.09 5.98 4.64
CA SER A 132 -11.61 6.27 3.30
C SER A 132 -10.50 6.66 2.32
N VAL A 133 -9.57 7.52 2.74
CA VAL A 133 -8.41 7.93 1.92
C VAL A 133 -7.47 6.74 1.69
N GLY A 134 -7.23 5.93 2.72
CA GLY A 134 -6.44 4.70 2.60
C GLY A 134 -7.04 3.71 1.62
N SER A 135 -8.31 3.37 1.78
CA SER A 135 -9.03 2.46 0.88
C SER A 135 -9.17 3.03 -0.54
N GLY A 136 -9.35 4.34 -0.64
CA GLY A 136 -9.50 5.04 -1.92
C GLY A 136 -8.24 5.12 -2.75
N ILE A 137 -7.03 5.09 -2.21
CA ILE A 137 -5.80 5.40 -2.96
C ILE A 137 -4.79 4.24 -2.92
N CYS A 138 -3.91 4.20 -1.93
CA CYS A 138 -2.80 3.25 -1.89
C CYS A 138 -2.58 2.59 -0.51
N GLY A 139 -3.65 2.42 0.25
CA GLY A 139 -3.59 1.73 1.53
C GLY A 139 -2.86 2.52 2.62
N ALA A 140 -1.97 1.85 3.32
CA ALA A 140 -1.24 2.41 4.46
C ALA A 140 -0.48 3.70 4.13
N ALA A 141 0.10 3.81 2.94
CA ALA A 141 0.84 5.02 2.52
C ALA A 141 -0.07 6.26 2.45
N ALA A 142 -1.30 6.09 1.94
CA ALA A 142 -2.27 7.18 1.88
C ALA A 142 -2.80 7.57 3.26
N VAL A 143 -2.99 6.60 4.16
CA VAL A 143 -3.35 6.86 5.56
C VAL A 143 -2.28 7.71 6.24
N LEU A 144 -1.00 7.33 6.14
CA LEU A 144 0.11 8.07 6.74
C LEU A 144 0.29 9.48 6.13
N GLY A 145 0.07 9.60 4.80
CA GLY A 145 0.06 10.89 4.14
C GLY A 145 -1.05 11.80 4.64
N ALA A 146 -2.26 11.28 4.78
CA ALA A 146 -3.40 12.02 5.31
C ALA A 146 -3.23 12.37 6.80
N GLU A 147 -2.69 11.45 7.62
CA GLU A 147 -2.37 11.71 9.02
C GLU A 147 -1.47 12.94 9.19
N SER A 148 -0.39 13.01 8.41
CA SER A 148 0.53 14.14 8.47
C SER A 148 -0.15 15.48 8.16
N THR A 149 -1.21 15.45 7.36
CA THR A 149 -1.99 16.62 6.95
C THR A 149 -3.00 17.04 8.00
N ILE A 150 -3.75 16.08 8.60
CA ILE A 150 -4.81 16.37 9.57
C ILE A 150 -4.33 16.39 11.02
N ARG A 151 -3.11 15.90 11.29
CA ARG A 151 -2.49 15.85 12.62
C ARG A 151 -3.39 15.19 13.66
N THR A 152 -3.82 13.97 13.39
CA THR A 152 -4.70 13.20 14.28
C THR A 152 -3.93 12.36 15.30
N GLN A 153 -4.66 11.67 16.17
CA GLN A 153 -4.08 10.83 17.21
C GLN A 153 -3.54 9.51 16.63
N PRO A 154 -2.36 9.02 17.05
CA PRO A 154 -1.70 7.85 16.46
C PRO A 154 -2.55 6.57 16.45
N TYR A 155 -3.42 6.36 17.45
CA TYR A 155 -4.26 5.16 17.48
C TYR A 155 -5.30 5.14 16.35
N LYS A 156 -5.82 6.29 15.91
CA LYS A 156 -6.76 6.40 14.79
C LYS A 156 -6.08 5.99 13.47
N THR A 157 -4.84 6.43 13.32
CA THR A 157 -3.99 6.02 12.20
C THR A 157 -3.73 4.52 12.22
N ALA A 158 -3.40 3.96 13.39
CA ALA A 158 -3.17 2.52 13.53
C ALA A 158 -4.42 1.71 13.16
N VAL A 159 -5.61 2.13 13.59
CA VAL A 159 -6.88 1.48 13.24
C VAL A 159 -7.12 1.56 11.72
N ALA A 160 -6.95 2.73 11.10
CA ALA A 160 -7.14 2.90 9.67
C ALA A 160 -6.16 2.04 8.86
N VAL A 161 -4.87 2.03 9.23
CA VAL A 161 -3.85 1.19 8.59
C VAL A 161 -4.20 -0.30 8.74
N ALA A 162 -4.55 -0.75 9.94
CA ALA A 162 -4.93 -2.14 10.17
C ALA A 162 -6.12 -2.55 9.29
N THR A 163 -7.13 -1.71 9.19
CA THR A 163 -8.33 -1.96 8.37
C THR A 163 -7.96 -2.13 6.89
N VAL A 164 -7.22 -1.19 6.30
CA VAL A 164 -6.87 -1.28 4.88
C VAL A 164 -5.92 -2.44 4.56
N VAL A 165 -5.03 -2.80 5.50
CA VAL A 165 -4.14 -3.96 5.33
C VAL A 165 -4.92 -5.27 5.41
N ILE A 166 -5.80 -5.45 6.41
CA ILE A 166 -6.59 -6.66 6.57
C ILE A 166 -7.49 -6.88 5.35
N PHE A 167 -8.31 -5.89 4.98
CA PHE A 167 -9.23 -6.03 3.85
C PHE A 167 -8.49 -6.12 2.52
N GLY A 168 -7.37 -5.41 2.36
CA GLY A 168 -6.52 -5.53 1.18
C GLY A 168 -5.93 -6.93 1.02
N THR A 169 -5.47 -7.53 2.12
CA THR A 169 -4.94 -8.89 2.12
C THR A 169 -6.04 -9.91 1.80
N ILE A 170 -7.21 -9.80 2.42
CA ILE A 170 -8.35 -10.69 2.13
C ILE A 170 -8.72 -10.60 0.65
N SER A 171 -8.86 -9.39 0.11
CA SER A 171 -9.22 -9.16 -1.28
C SER A 171 -8.17 -9.70 -2.26
N MET A 172 -6.88 -9.63 -1.90
CA MET A 172 -5.79 -10.18 -2.72
C MET A 172 -5.94 -11.69 -2.95
N PHE A 173 -6.47 -12.44 -1.98
CA PHE A 173 -6.74 -13.87 -2.13
C PHE A 173 -8.11 -14.12 -2.78
N LEU A 174 -9.09 -13.31 -2.45
CA LEU A 174 -10.47 -13.51 -2.92
C LEU A 174 -10.60 -13.28 -4.43
N TYR A 175 -9.90 -12.28 -4.99
CA TYR A 175 -10.02 -11.95 -6.41
C TYR A 175 -9.53 -13.06 -7.36
N PRO A 176 -8.36 -13.67 -7.16
CA PRO A 176 -7.95 -14.80 -7.96
C PRO A 176 -8.89 -16.01 -7.84
N ILE A 177 -9.41 -16.28 -6.65
CA ILE A 177 -10.38 -17.36 -6.43
C ILE A 177 -11.65 -17.08 -7.22
N ALA A 178 -12.22 -15.88 -7.13
CA ALA A 178 -13.46 -15.51 -7.79
C ALA A 178 -13.31 -15.51 -9.33
N TYR A 179 -12.18 -15.03 -9.84
CA TYR A 179 -11.91 -15.01 -11.28
C TYR A 179 -11.69 -16.41 -11.84
N ASN A 180 -10.84 -17.21 -11.21
CA ASN A 180 -10.54 -18.58 -11.68
C ASN A 180 -11.72 -19.54 -11.50
N SER A 181 -12.65 -19.26 -10.58
CA SER A 181 -13.89 -20.03 -10.39
C SER A 181 -15.01 -19.63 -11.38
N GLY A 182 -14.76 -18.62 -12.23
CA GLY A 182 -15.76 -18.15 -13.18
C GLY A 182 -16.92 -17.34 -12.58
N TRP A 183 -16.77 -16.85 -11.33
CA TRP A 183 -17.78 -15.97 -10.71
C TRP A 183 -17.76 -14.56 -11.30
N LEU A 184 -16.59 -14.14 -11.79
CA LEU A 184 -16.39 -12.86 -12.46
C LEU A 184 -16.12 -13.13 -13.94
N ASP A 185 -17.14 -12.89 -14.76
CA ASP A 185 -17.03 -13.02 -16.22
C ASP A 185 -16.50 -11.71 -16.81
N LEU A 186 -15.20 -11.46 -16.53
CA LEU A 186 -14.48 -10.28 -16.97
C LEU A 186 -13.35 -10.70 -17.92
N THR A 187 -13.12 -9.90 -18.95
CA THR A 187 -11.93 -10.06 -19.80
C THR A 187 -10.66 -9.82 -18.98
N PRO A 188 -9.49 -10.35 -19.39
CA PRO A 188 -8.23 -10.12 -18.68
C PRO A 188 -7.92 -8.63 -18.47
N GLN A 189 -8.24 -7.78 -19.44
CA GLN A 189 -8.06 -6.35 -19.35
C GLN A 189 -8.98 -5.71 -18.29
N GLU A 190 -10.26 -6.06 -18.29
CA GLU A 190 -11.23 -5.57 -17.31
C GLU A 190 -10.89 -6.06 -15.91
N MET A 191 -10.49 -7.32 -15.75
CA MET A 191 -10.05 -7.86 -14.47
C MET A 191 -8.78 -7.18 -13.98
N GLY A 192 -7.87 -6.82 -14.87
CA GLY A 192 -6.68 -6.03 -14.54
C GLY A 192 -7.05 -4.63 -14.03
N ILE A 193 -7.96 -3.93 -14.71
CA ILE A 193 -8.47 -2.62 -14.30
C ILE A 193 -9.18 -2.74 -12.93
N PHE A 194 -10.07 -3.73 -12.79
CA PHE A 194 -10.78 -3.97 -11.53
C PHE A 194 -9.82 -4.22 -10.37
N THR A 195 -8.84 -5.10 -10.56
CA THR A 195 -7.84 -5.43 -9.54
C THR A 195 -6.99 -4.23 -9.16
N GLY A 196 -6.47 -3.49 -10.15
CA GLY A 196 -5.64 -2.30 -9.91
C GLY A 196 -6.40 -1.15 -9.24
N SER A 197 -7.66 -0.95 -9.62
CA SER A 197 -8.50 0.13 -9.12
C SER A 197 -9.16 -0.15 -7.76
N THR A 198 -9.24 -1.40 -7.31
CA THR A 198 -9.95 -1.74 -6.07
C THR A 198 -9.04 -2.25 -4.96
N LEU A 199 -7.95 -2.96 -5.25
CA LEU A 199 -7.00 -3.38 -4.20
C LEU A 199 -6.31 -2.18 -3.55
N HIS A 200 -5.98 -2.33 -2.27
CA HIS A 200 -5.48 -1.21 -1.48
C HIS A 200 -4.01 -0.90 -1.75
N GLU A 201 -3.13 -1.91 -1.80
CA GLU A 201 -1.68 -1.72 -1.96
C GLU A 201 -1.16 -2.23 -3.29
N VAL A 202 -0.02 -1.68 -3.74
CA VAL A 202 0.67 -2.14 -4.96
C VAL A 202 1.05 -3.61 -4.83
N ALA A 203 1.55 -4.03 -3.67
CA ALA A 203 1.92 -5.42 -3.42
C ALA A 203 0.73 -6.38 -3.56
N HIS A 204 -0.45 -5.98 -3.09
CA HIS A 204 -1.68 -6.77 -3.25
C HIS A 204 -2.10 -6.87 -4.72
N ALA A 205 -2.01 -5.77 -5.49
CA ALA A 205 -2.35 -5.77 -6.91
C ALA A 205 -1.40 -6.66 -7.72
N VAL A 206 -0.09 -6.60 -7.41
CA VAL A 206 0.91 -7.49 -8.03
C VAL A 206 0.67 -8.95 -7.65
N GLY A 207 0.40 -9.22 -6.36
CA GLY A 207 0.15 -10.58 -5.86
C GLY A 207 -1.08 -11.22 -6.50
N ALA A 208 -2.22 -10.52 -6.48
CA ALA A 208 -3.46 -10.99 -7.08
C ALA A 208 -3.35 -11.09 -8.61
N GLY A 209 -2.77 -10.08 -9.27
CA GLY A 209 -2.59 -10.07 -10.71
C GLY A 209 -1.76 -11.26 -11.20
N ASN A 210 -0.61 -11.55 -10.56
CA ASN A 210 0.22 -12.68 -10.92
C ASN A 210 -0.45 -14.03 -10.71
N ALA A 211 -1.38 -14.14 -9.77
CA ALA A 211 -2.15 -15.37 -9.55
C ALA A 211 -3.22 -15.60 -10.63
N MET A 212 -3.61 -14.55 -11.34
CA MET A 212 -4.63 -14.61 -12.43
C MET A 212 -4.00 -14.61 -13.83
N GLY A 213 -2.74 -14.21 -13.97
CA GLY A 213 -2.01 -14.21 -15.23
C GLY A 213 -1.19 -12.95 -15.46
N THR A 214 -0.20 -13.05 -16.34
CA THR A 214 0.76 -11.95 -16.61
C THR A 214 0.10 -10.71 -17.23
N GLU A 215 -0.90 -10.90 -18.09
CA GLU A 215 -1.64 -9.81 -18.71
C GLU A 215 -2.42 -9.02 -17.65
N ILE A 216 -3.18 -9.70 -16.80
CA ILE A 216 -3.93 -9.10 -15.69
C ILE A 216 -2.98 -8.39 -14.73
N SER A 217 -1.84 -9.00 -14.41
CA SER A 217 -0.82 -8.40 -13.57
C SER A 217 -0.31 -7.08 -14.13
N ASN A 218 0.06 -7.04 -15.39
CA ASN A 218 0.58 -5.84 -16.04
C ASN A 218 -0.45 -4.70 -15.99
N VAL A 219 -1.69 -4.96 -16.40
CA VAL A 219 -2.76 -3.95 -16.38
C VAL A 219 -3.04 -3.47 -14.96
N SER A 220 -3.14 -4.39 -13.98
CA SER A 220 -3.45 -4.06 -12.59
C SER A 220 -2.37 -3.16 -11.96
N ILE A 221 -1.12 -3.38 -12.30
CA ILE A 221 -0.01 -2.57 -11.81
C ILE A 221 -0.02 -1.18 -12.44
N ILE A 222 -0.27 -1.07 -13.75
CA ILE A 222 -0.36 0.22 -14.44
C ILE A 222 -1.47 1.08 -13.82
N VAL A 223 -2.67 0.52 -13.69
CA VAL A 223 -3.82 1.21 -13.09
C VAL A 223 -3.49 1.61 -11.65
N LYS A 224 -2.85 0.72 -10.87
CA LYS A 224 -2.45 1.01 -9.50
C LYS A 224 -1.41 2.14 -9.42
N MET A 225 -0.47 2.22 -10.35
CA MET A 225 0.50 3.31 -10.40
C MET A 225 -0.16 4.66 -10.70
N ILE A 226 -1.12 4.70 -11.63
CA ILE A 226 -1.93 5.89 -11.91
C ILE A 226 -2.65 6.34 -10.65
N ARG A 227 -3.26 5.40 -9.91
CA ARG A 227 -3.94 5.68 -8.65
C ARG A 227 -3.03 6.24 -7.56
N VAL A 228 -1.82 5.72 -7.44
CA VAL A 228 -0.81 6.26 -6.50
C VAL A 228 -0.45 7.70 -6.84
N MET A 229 -0.41 8.09 -8.12
CA MET A 229 -0.18 9.47 -8.52
C MET A 229 -1.31 10.40 -8.05
N MET A 230 -2.54 9.91 -7.94
CA MET A 230 -3.68 10.68 -7.41
C MET A 230 -3.56 11.01 -5.92
N LEU A 231 -2.62 10.41 -5.20
CA LEU A 231 -2.36 10.74 -3.79
C LEU A 231 -1.98 12.22 -3.64
N VAL A 232 -1.15 12.74 -4.54
CA VAL A 232 -0.68 14.13 -4.45
C VAL A 232 -1.84 15.13 -4.54
N PRO A 233 -2.69 15.12 -5.57
CA PRO A 233 -3.82 16.06 -5.63
C PRO A 233 -4.80 15.87 -4.47
N VAL A 234 -5.06 14.64 -4.02
CA VAL A 234 -5.96 14.39 -2.88
C VAL A 234 -5.40 14.99 -1.59
N LEU A 235 -4.10 14.82 -1.32
CA LEU A 235 -3.46 15.41 -0.13
C LEU A 235 -3.44 16.93 -0.20
N LEU A 236 -3.26 17.53 -1.38
CA LEU A 236 -3.34 18.99 -1.56
C LEU A 236 -4.75 19.51 -1.27
N ILE A 237 -5.79 18.85 -1.79
CA ILE A 237 -7.19 19.21 -1.52
C ILE A 237 -7.49 19.07 -0.02
N LEU A 238 -7.04 17.97 0.60
CA LEU A 238 -7.22 17.75 2.03
C LEU A 238 -6.51 18.83 2.87
N GLY A 239 -5.26 19.15 2.52
CA GLY A 239 -4.48 20.21 3.19
C GLY A 239 -5.16 21.57 3.09
N PHE A 240 -5.65 21.92 1.91
CA PHE A 240 -6.40 23.17 1.70
C PHE A 240 -7.72 23.21 2.49
N TRP A 241 -8.43 22.08 2.55
CA TRP A 241 -9.68 21.98 3.31
C TRP A 241 -9.44 22.12 4.82
N VAL A 242 -8.37 21.47 5.36
CA VAL A 242 -7.98 21.60 6.77
C VAL A 242 -7.54 23.04 7.09
N ALA A 243 -6.74 23.67 6.22
CA ALA A 243 -6.30 25.06 6.39
C ALA A 243 -7.50 26.02 6.42
N ARG A 244 -8.51 25.85 5.56
CA ARG A 244 -9.73 26.66 5.57
C ARG A 244 -10.58 26.47 6.82
N ARG A 245 -10.61 25.26 7.40
CA ARG A 245 -11.33 25.00 8.66
C ARG A 245 -10.60 25.60 9.86
N GLY A 246 -9.29 25.53 9.89
CA GLY A 246 -8.47 26.18 10.92
C GLY A 246 -8.61 27.71 10.91
N ALA A 247 -8.74 28.30 9.73
CA ALA A 247 -8.96 29.75 9.57
C ALA A 247 -10.33 30.23 10.06
N LYS A 248 -11.33 29.35 10.16
CA LYS A 248 -12.67 29.70 10.68
C LYS A 248 -12.79 29.52 12.20
N GLY A 249 -11.81 28.91 12.85
CA GLY A 249 -11.83 28.58 14.29
C GLY A 249 -10.71 29.19 15.14
N ALA A 250 -9.74 29.89 14.54
CA ALA A 250 -8.63 30.49 15.27
C ALA A 250 -8.64 32.00 15.11
N SER A 251 -8.93 32.72 16.20
CA SER A 251 -8.47 34.09 16.39
C SER A 251 -6.92 34.04 16.39
N SER A 252 -6.35 34.76 15.41
CA SER A 252 -5.02 35.40 15.34
C SER A 252 -3.80 34.80 16.06
N ALA A 253 -3.50 33.52 15.96
CA ALA A 253 -2.14 33.06 16.25
C ALA A 253 -1.87 31.70 15.58
N GLU A 254 -0.91 31.70 14.67
CA GLU A 254 -0.39 30.59 13.86
C GLU A 254 -1.10 30.34 12.51
N LYS A 255 -0.74 31.19 11.55
CA LYS A 255 -0.82 30.83 10.14
C LYS A 255 0.11 29.67 9.87
N GLY A 256 -0.41 28.43 9.90
CA GLY A 256 0.31 27.23 9.50
C GLY A 256 0.71 27.36 8.03
N LYS A 257 2.00 27.48 7.78
CA LYS A 257 2.57 27.41 6.44
C LYS A 257 2.26 26.01 5.88
N VAL A 258 1.61 25.95 4.72
CA VAL A 258 1.48 24.73 3.94
C VAL A 258 2.90 24.30 3.55
N CYS A 259 3.45 23.32 4.25
CA CYS A 259 4.79 22.82 3.98
C CYS A 259 4.71 21.84 2.80
N LEU A 260 5.04 22.32 1.61
CA LEU A 260 5.16 21.54 0.37
C LEU A 260 6.42 20.63 0.35
N LEU A 261 7.25 20.69 1.40
CA LEU A 261 8.50 19.95 1.47
C LEU A 261 8.37 18.70 2.39
N TYR A 262 7.87 17.63 1.81
CA TYR A 262 7.97 16.30 2.40
C TYR A 262 9.33 15.66 2.06
N THR A 263 10.42 16.25 2.58
CA THR A 263 11.75 15.61 2.52
C THR A 263 12.65 16.19 3.59
N SER A 264 12.81 15.50 4.65
CA SER A 264 13.84 15.52 5.69
C SER A 264 13.28 15.72 7.10
N PRO A 265 13.53 14.78 8.03
CA PRO A 265 13.37 15.06 9.44
C PRO A 265 14.34 16.16 9.84
N SER A 266 13.83 17.21 10.50
CA SER A 266 14.64 18.29 11.03
C SER A 266 15.70 17.73 12.01
N PRO A 267 16.92 18.28 12.05
CA PRO A 267 17.95 17.90 13.02
C PRO A 267 17.50 18.01 14.49
N ARG A 268 16.41 18.74 14.77
CA ARG A 268 15.84 18.91 16.13
C ARG A 268 15.02 17.72 16.63
N ASP A 269 14.62 16.79 15.75
CA ASP A 269 13.86 15.60 16.16
C ASP A 269 14.74 14.45 16.65
N ARG A 270 16.06 14.64 16.73
CA ARG A 270 17.03 13.64 17.22
C ARG A 270 17.32 13.72 18.73
N THR A 271 16.72 14.65 19.45
CA THR A 271 17.02 14.88 20.88
C THR A 271 15.75 14.97 21.73
N ARG A 272 14.86 14.01 21.57
CA ARG A 272 13.85 13.71 22.59
C ARG A 272 13.55 12.21 22.61
#